data_e98895a98301d3486f4228ef1b6ce773
#
_entry.id   e98895a98301d3486f4228ef1b6ce773
#
_cell.length_a   1.000
_cell.length_b   1.000
_cell.length_c   1.000
_cell.angle_alpha   90.00
_cell.angle_beta   90.00
_cell.angle_gamma   90.00
#
_symmetry.space_group_name_H-M   'P 1'
#
loop_
_entity.id
_entity.type
_entity.pdbx_description
1 polymer ?
#
loop_
_entity_poly.entity_id
_entity_poly.type
_entity_poly.pdbx_seq_one_letter_code
_entity_poly.pdbx_strand_id
1 'polypeptide(L)'
;DMLVVSSPIQEALRRAGIESVCDQALALLVEPETIEEAYRMETVAGPQCMVTPVADFTPARLVAVGAEGKGEALAEAALAVMAEFKPQHTLVEIAPCGLPLDPDSKASLVENRDQYARAAQLFCDCTFDAFFLNGFTTADDLKCALMGLRKVTDAPIIASVDVQGDGGLASGRGTWREAVEVMAEYGAAVAGFSTLATPDQARGLADAARET
;
A
#
# COMPACT_ATOMS: atom_id res chain seq x y z
N ASP A 1 10.71 -16.01 11.82
CA ASP A 1 9.31 -16.41 11.84
C ASP A 1 8.61 -15.79 10.65
N MET A 2 7.62 -16.46 10.10
CA MET A 2 6.82 -15.97 8.98
C MET A 2 5.58 -15.24 9.55
N LEU A 3 5.31 -14.03 9.06
CA LEU A 3 4.09 -13.29 9.37
C LEU A 3 3.13 -13.38 8.18
N VAL A 4 1.85 -13.57 8.49
CA VAL A 4 0.78 -13.62 7.49
C VAL A 4 0.09 -12.26 7.48
N VAL A 5 0.03 -11.64 6.30
CA VAL A 5 -0.69 -10.39 6.05
C VAL A 5 -2.13 -10.70 5.65
N SER A 6 -3.09 -9.89 6.11
CA SER A 6 -4.50 -10.04 5.73
C SER A 6 -4.69 -9.88 4.22
N SER A 7 -5.63 -10.63 3.67
CA SER A 7 -6.04 -10.45 2.28
C SER A 7 -6.77 -9.12 2.09
N PRO A 8 -6.82 -8.60 0.85
CA PRO A 8 -7.68 -7.47 0.51
C PRO A 8 -9.16 -7.80 0.73
N ILE A 9 -9.90 -6.90 1.38
CA ILE A 9 -11.33 -7.09 1.70
C ILE A 9 -12.28 -6.72 0.57
N GLN A 10 -11.78 -6.28 -0.58
CA GLN A 10 -12.57 -5.76 -1.71
C GLN A 10 -13.62 -6.75 -2.23
N GLU A 11 -13.32 -8.04 -2.22
CA GLU A 11 -14.28 -9.05 -2.67
C GLU A 11 -15.43 -9.20 -1.66
N ALA A 12 -15.15 -9.15 -0.37
CA ALA A 12 -16.18 -9.17 0.67
C ALA A 12 -17.06 -7.92 0.59
N LEU A 13 -16.47 -6.75 0.35
CA LEU A 13 -17.19 -5.50 0.16
C LEU A 13 -18.08 -5.51 -1.08
N ARG A 14 -17.59 -6.05 -2.22
CA ARG A 14 -18.42 -6.22 -3.43
C ARG A 14 -19.65 -7.10 -3.16
N ARG A 15 -19.51 -8.18 -2.41
CA ARG A 15 -20.63 -9.03 -2.02
C ARG A 15 -21.63 -8.30 -1.12
N ALA A 16 -21.17 -7.31 -0.35
CA ALA A 16 -22.01 -6.42 0.46
C ALA A 16 -22.61 -5.26 -0.35
N GLY A 17 -22.35 -5.19 -1.67
CA GLY A 17 -22.87 -4.13 -2.56
C GLY A 17 -22.00 -2.88 -2.65
N ILE A 18 -20.77 -2.92 -2.10
CA ILE A 18 -19.80 -1.82 -2.15
C ILE A 18 -18.78 -2.13 -3.27
N GLU A 19 -19.05 -1.63 -4.47
CA GLU A 19 -18.29 -2.03 -5.66
C GLU A 19 -17.13 -1.09 -5.97
N SER A 20 -17.30 0.21 -5.75
CA SER A 20 -16.30 1.22 -6.10
C SER A 20 -15.42 1.63 -4.93
N VAL A 21 -14.21 2.11 -5.22
CA VAL A 21 -13.30 2.68 -4.20
C VAL A 21 -13.90 3.94 -3.54
N CYS A 22 -14.76 4.68 -4.26
CA CYS A 22 -15.50 5.81 -3.70
C CYS A 22 -16.50 5.35 -2.64
N ASP A 23 -17.25 4.27 -2.93
CA ASP A 23 -18.20 3.70 -1.99
C ASP A 23 -17.50 3.09 -0.77
N GLN A 24 -16.31 2.52 -0.94
CA GLN A 24 -15.48 1.99 0.15
C GLN A 24 -15.01 3.11 1.10
N ALA A 25 -14.50 4.21 0.55
CA ALA A 25 -14.09 5.37 1.35
C ALA A 25 -15.29 6.00 2.07
N LEU A 26 -16.44 6.08 1.41
CA LEU A 26 -17.68 6.59 2.02
C LEU A 26 -18.19 5.65 3.12
N ALA A 27 -18.25 4.35 2.86
CA ALA A 27 -18.67 3.35 3.85
C ALA A 27 -17.79 3.40 5.10
N LEU A 28 -16.49 3.51 4.95
CA LEU A 28 -15.56 3.61 6.07
C LEU A 28 -15.86 4.83 6.97
N LEU A 29 -16.31 5.94 6.38
CA LEU A 29 -16.62 7.17 7.10
C LEU A 29 -18.03 7.20 7.71
N VAL A 30 -19.00 6.49 7.13
CA VAL A 30 -20.42 6.62 7.46
C VAL A 30 -21.02 5.33 8.03
N GLU A 31 -20.52 4.18 7.61
CA GLU A 31 -21.00 2.85 7.97
C GLU A 31 -19.83 1.89 8.24
N PRO A 32 -18.94 2.20 9.21
CA PRO A 32 -17.72 1.41 9.47
C PRO A 32 -18.03 -0.07 9.81
N GLU A 33 -19.22 -0.38 10.32
CA GLU A 33 -19.65 -1.73 10.65
C GLU A 33 -19.65 -2.65 9.41
N THR A 34 -19.89 -2.12 8.22
CA THR A 34 -19.84 -2.88 6.97
C THR A 34 -18.40 -3.28 6.64
N ILE A 35 -17.44 -2.39 6.92
CA ILE A 35 -16.01 -2.67 6.76
C ILE A 35 -15.56 -3.71 7.80
N GLU A 36 -16.01 -3.59 9.06
CA GLU A 36 -15.73 -4.57 10.11
C GLU A 36 -16.23 -5.96 9.73
N GLU A 37 -17.44 -6.07 9.19
CA GLU A 37 -18.00 -7.37 8.77
C GLU A 37 -17.13 -8.02 7.67
N ALA A 38 -16.64 -7.23 6.71
CA ALA A 38 -15.72 -7.70 5.69
C ALA A 38 -14.41 -8.24 6.32
N TYR A 39 -13.84 -7.55 7.30
CA TYR A 39 -12.66 -8.02 8.02
C TYR A 39 -12.90 -9.28 8.85
N ARG A 40 -14.07 -9.47 9.44
CA ARG A 40 -14.38 -10.69 10.18
C ARG A 40 -14.18 -11.96 9.35
N MET A 41 -14.48 -11.89 8.07
CA MET A 41 -14.24 -13.00 7.16
C MET A 41 -12.74 -13.27 6.97
N GLU A 42 -11.92 -12.22 6.88
CA GLU A 42 -10.46 -12.33 6.70
C GLU A 42 -9.76 -12.79 7.98
N THR A 43 -10.23 -12.36 9.15
CA THR A 43 -9.62 -12.74 10.43
C THR A 43 -9.78 -14.23 10.76
N VAL A 44 -10.70 -14.95 10.11
CA VAL A 44 -10.81 -16.42 10.23
C VAL A 44 -9.52 -17.12 9.79
N ALA A 45 -8.78 -16.56 8.84
CA ALA A 45 -7.49 -17.10 8.40
C ALA A 45 -6.35 -16.86 9.41
N GLY A 46 -6.57 -16.04 10.45
CA GLY A 46 -5.60 -15.76 11.51
C GLY A 46 -4.39 -14.94 11.07
N PRO A 47 -4.54 -13.85 10.27
CA PRO A 47 -3.42 -13.01 9.91
C PRO A 47 -2.84 -12.32 11.15
N GLN A 48 -1.51 -12.23 11.22
CA GLN A 48 -0.83 -11.47 12.26
C GLN A 48 -0.76 -9.98 11.93
N CYS A 49 -0.68 -9.64 10.63
CA CYS A 49 -0.63 -8.27 10.14
C CYS A 49 -1.95 -7.93 9.45
N MET A 50 -2.64 -6.90 9.91
CA MET A 50 -3.81 -6.37 9.23
C MET A 50 -3.45 -5.09 8.45
N VAL A 51 -3.98 -4.98 7.24
CA VAL A 51 -3.76 -3.86 6.32
C VAL A 51 -5.00 -2.97 6.34
N THR A 52 -4.82 -1.64 6.25
CA THR A 52 -5.94 -0.68 6.19
C THR A 52 -6.96 -1.02 5.10
N PRO A 53 -8.26 -0.78 5.33
CA PRO A 53 -9.34 -1.14 4.38
C PRO A 53 -9.28 -0.36 3.07
N VAL A 54 -8.60 0.78 3.07
CA VAL A 54 -8.36 1.64 1.91
C VAL A 54 -6.89 2.02 1.84
N ALA A 55 -6.41 2.33 0.63
CA ALA A 55 -5.02 2.70 0.34
C ALA A 55 -4.91 4.10 -0.31
N ASP A 56 -6.03 4.81 -0.44
CA ASP A 56 -6.20 6.02 -1.25
C ASP A 56 -5.93 7.31 -0.44
N PHE A 57 -4.79 7.39 0.24
CA PHE A 57 -4.46 8.49 1.16
C PHE A 57 -3.66 9.63 0.52
N THR A 58 -3.15 9.48 -0.71
CA THR A 58 -2.50 10.62 -1.39
C THR A 58 -3.54 11.66 -1.82
N PRO A 59 -3.21 12.97 -1.88
CA PRO A 59 -4.17 13.99 -2.27
C PRO A 59 -4.87 13.72 -3.60
N ALA A 60 -4.14 13.25 -4.61
CA ALA A 60 -4.73 12.90 -5.90
C ALA A 60 -5.74 11.75 -5.79
N ARG A 61 -5.47 10.76 -4.95
CA ARG A 61 -6.39 9.62 -4.70
C ARG A 61 -7.59 10.05 -3.87
N LEU A 62 -7.39 10.88 -2.85
CA LEU A 62 -8.51 11.42 -2.04
C LEU A 62 -9.51 12.19 -2.92
N VAL A 63 -9.03 12.96 -3.88
CA VAL A 63 -9.90 13.61 -4.88
C VAL A 63 -10.63 12.55 -5.71
N ALA A 64 -9.91 11.54 -6.21
CA ALA A 64 -10.48 10.49 -7.05
C ALA A 64 -11.57 9.66 -6.36
N VAL A 65 -11.45 9.45 -5.04
CA VAL A 65 -12.46 8.70 -4.25
C VAL A 65 -13.51 9.61 -3.59
N GLY A 66 -13.53 10.91 -3.90
CA GLY A 66 -14.52 11.86 -3.34
C GLY A 66 -14.31 12.19 -1.86
N ALA A 67 -13.12 11.95 -1.32
CA ALA A 67 -12.74 12.20 0.07
C ALA A 67 -11.79 13.40 0.22
N GLU A 68 -11.81 14.36 -0.72
CA GLU A 68 -11.02 15.59 -0.62
C GLU A 68 -11.32 16.32 0.69
N GLY A 69 -10.26 16.74 1.39
CA GLY A 69 -10.38 17.39 2.71
C GLY A 69 -10.79 16.48 3.86
N LYS A 70 -10.94 15.17 3.64
CA LYS A 70 -11.33 14.19 4.67
C LYS A 70 -10.20 13.18 4.96
N GLY A 71 -8.98 13.45 4.53
CA GLY A 71 -7.87 12.50 4.65
C GLY A 71 -7.59 12.07 6.09
N GLU A 72 -7.55 13.00 7.03
CA GLU A 72 -7.36 12.72 8.47
C GLU A 72 -8.49 11.84 9.02
N ALA A 73 -9.74 12.22 8.76
CA ALA A 73 -10.89 11.43 9.21
C ALA A 73 -10.90 10.02 8.62
N LEU A 74 -10.48 9.87 7.35
CA LEU A 74 -10.37 8.57 6.69
C LEU A 74 -9.25 7.72 7.31
N ALA A 75 -8.11 8.33 7.64
CA ALA A 75 -6.99 7.66 8.30
C ALA A 75 -7.36 7.18 9.71
N GLU A 76 -8.01 8.04 10.49
CA GLU A 76 -8.50 7.70 11.83
C GLU A 76 -9.55 6.57 11.77
N ALA A 77 -10.53 6.65 10.88
CA ALA A 77 -11.54 5.62 10.71
C ALA A 77 -10.94 4.27 10.29
N ALA A 78 -9.96 4.29 9.37
CA ALA A 78 -9.27 3.08 8.94
C ALA A 78 -8.58 2.36 10.10
N LEU A 79 -7.86 3.10 10.93
CA LEU A 79 -7.17 2.54 12.08
C LEU A 79 -8.13 2.12 13.21
N ALA A 80 -9.23 2.88 13.40
CA ALA A 80 -10.24 2.54 14.40
C ALA A 80 -10.90 1.19 14.11
N VAL A 81 -11.30 0.95 12.86
CA VAL A 81 -11.87 -0.35 12.44
C VAL A 81 -10.88 -1.49 12.69
N MET A 82 -9.61 -1.31 12.36
CA MET A 82 -8.59 -2.35 12.56
C MET A 82 -8.35 -2.65 14.05
N ALA A 83 -8.40 -1.63 14.90
CA ALA A 83 -8.18 -1.77 16.34
C ALA A 83 -9.19 -2.71 17.02
N GLU A 84 -10.43 -2.82 16.49
CA GLU A 84 -11.46 -3.75 16.99
C GLU A 84 -11.02 -5.22 16.91
N PHE A 85 -10.17 -5.56 15.94
CA PHE A 85 -9.66 -6.92 15.73
C PHE A 85 -8.38 -7.23 16.51
N LYS A 86 -7.77 -6.23 17.16
CA LYS A 86 -6.54 -6.38 17.97
C LYS A 86 -5.45 -7.16 17.24
N PRO A 87 -5.07 -6.78 16.01
CA PRO A 87 -4.04 -7.47 15.26
C PRO A 87 -2.70 -7.42 16.00
N GLN A 88 -1.81 -8.36 15.70
CA GLN A 88 -0.44 -8.31 16.22
C GLN A 88 0.31 -7.11 15.63
N HIS A 89 0.05 -6.81 14.34
CA HIS A 89 0.62 -5.65 13.63
C HIS A 89 -0.42 -4.97 12.76
N THR A 90 -0.38 -3.66 12.75
CA THR A 90 -1.22 -2.78 11.91
C THR A 90 -0.38 -2.16 10.82
N LEU A 91 -0.76 -2.38 9.55
CA LEU A 91 -0.08 -1.85 8.38
C LEU A 91 -0.95 -0.80 7.68
N VAL A 92 -0.38 0.38 7.44
CA VAL A 92 -1.03 1.44 6.64
C VAL A 92 -0.65 1.25 5.19
N GLU A 93 -1.60 0.83 4.36
CA GLU A 93 -1.38 0.66 2.93
C GLU A 93 -1.44 2.01 2.20
N ILE A 94 -0.47 2.25 1.34
CA ILE A 94 -0.43 3.39 0.43
C ILE A 94 -0.29 2.85 -1.00
N ALA A 95 -1.29 3.10 -1.82
CA ALA A 95 -1.30 2.78 -3.24
C ALA A 95 -0.58 3.86 -4.08
N PRO A 96 -0.19 3.55 -5.32
CA PRO A 96 0.30 4.54 -6.27
C PRO A 96 -0.64 5.75 -6.38
N CYS A 97 -0.07 6.96 -6.41
CA CYS A 97 -0.87 8.20 -6.38
C CYS A 97 -1.72 8.40 -7.65
N GLY A 98 -1.40 7.69 -8.73
CA GLY A 98 -2.16 7.72 -9.99
C GLY A 98 -1.89 8.94 -10.87
N LEU A 99 -0.99 9.84 -10.47
CA LEU A 99 -0.55 10.94 -11.32
C LEU A 99 0.41 10.42 -12.40
N PRO A 100 0.39 11.02 -13.59
CA PRO A 100 1.41 10.75 -14.60
C PRO A 100 2.81 11.03 -14.05
N LEU A 101 3.74 10.09 -14.23
CA LEU A 101 5.12 10.23 -13.82
C LEU A 101 6.03 10.27 -15.05
N ASP A 102 6.74 11.39 -15.21
CA ASP A 102 7.83 11.56 -16.16
C ASP A 102 9.15 11.52 -15.40
N PRO A 103 9.95 10.42 -15.51
CA PRO A 103 11.20 10.27 -14.78
C PRO A 103 12.28 11.28 -15.20
N ASP A 104 12.18 11.87 -16.37
CA ASP A 104 13.12 12.88 -16.87
C ASP A 104 12.76 14.31 -16.41
N SER A 105 11.54 14.48 -15.86
CA SER A 105 11.05 15.78 -15.39
C SER A 105 11.20 15.91 -13.86
N LYS A 106 12.11 16.79 -13.44
CA LYS A 106 12.27 17.10 -12.00
C LYS A 106 10.97 17.59 -11.36
N ALA A 107 10.15 18.34 -12.07
CA ALA A 107 8.87 18.84 -11.56
C ALA A 107 7.89 17.68 -11.32
N SER A 108 7.82 16.72 -12.26
CA SER A 108 6.99 15.52 -12.12
C SER A 108 7.43 14.65 -10.95
N LEU A 109 8.75 14.42 -10.80
CA LEU A 109 9.30 13.67 -9.68
C LEU A 109 9.00 14.32 -8.32
N VAL A 110 9.13 15.64 -8.23
CA VAL A 110 8.82 16.39 -7.00
C VAL A 110 7.34 16.33 -6.67
N GLU A 111 6.45 16.53 -7.65
CA GLU A 111 5.00 16.47 -7.45
C GLU A 111 4.58 15.07 -6.95
N ASN A 112 5.02 14.02 -7.64
CA ASN A 112 4.70 12.64 -7.23
C ASN A 112 5.24 12.33 -5.83
N ARG A 113 6.49 12.69 -5.52
CA ARG A 113 7.07 12.53 -4.18
C ARG A 113 6.24 13.24 -3.10
N ASP A 114 5.82 14.47 -3.36
CA ASP A 114 5.09 15.28 -2.39
C ASP A 114 3.64 14.79 -2.16
N GLN A 115 3.04 14.04 -3.11
CA GLN A 115 1.80 13.28 -2.89
C GLN A 115 1.96 12.29 -1.74
N TYR A 116 3.02 11.49 -1.76
CA TYR A 116 3.28 10.49 -0.72
C TYR A 116 3.70 11.11 0.61
N ALA A 117 4.43 12.22 0.59
CA ALA A 117 4.75 12.96 1.81
C ALA A 117 3.48 13.45 2.53
N ARG A 118 2.52 13.99 1.76
CA ARG A 118 1.23 14.44 2.33
C ARG A 118 0.39 13.27 2.84
N ALA A 119 0.42 12.11 2.15
CA ALA A 119 -0.24 10.90 2.67
C ALA A 119 0.35 10.46 4.01
N ALA A 120 1.68 10.44 4.15
CA ALA A 120 2.33 10.09 5.41
C ALA A 120 1.98 11.07 6.55
N GLN A 121 1.80 12.35 6.25
CA GLN A 121 1.41 13.37 7.24
C GLN A 121 0.07 13.07 7.93
N LEU A 122 -0.88 12.42 7.23
CA LEU A 122 -2.18 12.03 7.81
C LEU A 122 -2.04 11.07 9.00
N PHE A 123 -0.91 10.39 9.12
CA PHE A 123 -0.66 9.35 10.13
C PHE A 123 0.37 9.76 11.19
N CYS A 124 0.86 11.03 11.20
CA CYS A 124 1.89 11.46 12.14
C CYS A 124 1.51 11.30 13.61
N ASP A 125 0.23 11.49 13.94
CA ASP A 125 -0.30 11.39 15.30
C ASP A 125 -1.01 10.05 15.56
N CYS A 126 -0.92 9.11 14.60
CA CYS A 126 -1.55 7.80 14.67
C CYS A 126 -0.59 6.72 15.17
N THR A 127 -1.16 5.66 15.76
CA THR A 127 -0.39 4.47 16.17
C THR A 127 -0.60 3.34 15.18
N PHE A 128 0.48 2.89 14.56
CA PHE A 128 0.55 1.76 13.63
C PHE A 128 1.99 1.23 13.60
N ASP A 129 2.23 0.06 12.99
CA ASP A 129 3.55 -0.58 13.02
C ASP A 129 4.41 -0.27 11.79
N ALA A 130 3.82 -0.21 10.59
CA ALA A 130 4.55 0.07 9.36
C ALA A 130 3.65 0.64 8.26
N PHE A 131 4.26 1.37 7.33
CA PHE A 131 3.65 1.63 6.03
C PHE A 131 3.82 0.42 5.11
N PHE A 132 2.81 0.15 4.30
CA PHE A 132 2.83 -0.87 3.26
C PHE A 132 2.60 -0.23 1.89
N LEU A 133 3.68 -0.05 1.13
CA LEU A 133 3.62 0.40 -0.26
C LEU A 133 3.27 -0.79 -1.15
N ASN A 134 2.11 -0.77 -1.79
CA ASN A 134 1.59 -1.91 -2.56
C ASN A 134 0.98 -1.47 -3.90
N GLY A 135 1.03 -2.34 -4.91
CA GLY A 135 0.48 -2.09 -6.24
C GLY A 135 1.36 -1.20 -7.14
N PHE A 136 2.63 -1.03 -6.80
CA PHE A 136 3.57 -0.26 -7.62
C PHE A 136 4.02 -1.06 -8.83
N THR A 137 3.96 -0.47 -10.02
CA THR A 137 4.29 -1.13 -11.29
C THR A 137 5.59 -0.61 -11.92
N THR A 138 6.20 0.43 -11.35
CA THR A 138 7.48 1.02 -11.78
C THR A 138 8.39 1.29 -10.60
N ALA A 139 9.70 1.21 -10.81
CA ALA A 139 10.71 1.56 -9.81
C ALA A 139 10.72 3.08 -9.52
N ASP A 140 10.44 3.91 -10.52
CA ASP A 140 10.43 5.38 -10.36
C ASP A 140 9.30 5.87 -9.46
N ASP A 141 8.08 5.31 -9.60
CA ASP A 141 6.95 5.68 -8.73
C ASP A 141 7.20 5.19 -7.30
N LEU A 142 7.69 3.94 -7.14
CA LEU A 142 8.11 3.42 -5.85
C LEU A 142 9.18 4.29 -5.18
N LYS A 143 10.18 4.75 -5.95
CA LYS A 143 11.21 5.67 -5.47
C LYS A 143 10.60 6.98 -4.97
N CYS A 144 9.67 7.58 -5.71
CA CYS A 144 8.94 8.76 -5.28
C CYS A 144 8.19 8.52 -3.97
N ALA A 145 7.55 7.36 -3.83
CA ALA A 145 6.83 6.98 -2.61
C ALA A 145 7.77 6.85 -1.41
N LEU A 146 8.85 6.08 -1.54
CA LEU A 146 9.86 5.92 -0.48
C LEU A 146 10.46 7.26 -0.05
N MET A 147 10.88 8.09 -1.01
CA MET A 147 11.42 9.43 -0.73
C MET A 147 10.37 10.33 -0.05
N GLY A 148 9.11 10.24 -0.47
CA GLY A 148 8.01 11.02 0.10
C GLY A 148 7.76 10.65 1.56
N LEU A 149 7.63 9.36 1.87
CA LEU A 149 7.44 8.88 3.22
C LEU A 149 8.64 9.25 4.12
N ARG A 150 9.88 8.99 3.67
CA ARG A 150 11.11 9.29 4.42
C ARG A 150 11.32 10.78 4.71
N LYS A 151 10.69 11.66 3.95
CA LYS A 151 10.69 13.11 4.24
C LYS A 151 9.90 13.47 5.50
N VAL A 152 8.97 12.60 5.91
CA VAL A 152 8.00 12.86 6.99
C VAL A 152 8.19 11.94 8.18
N THR A 153 8.61 10.68 7.98
CA THR A 153 8.61 9.67 9.03
C THR A 153 9.78 8.68 8.92
N ASP A 154 10.23 8.19 10.08
CA ASP A 154 11.17 7.07 10.19
C ASP A 154 10.48 5.72 10.44
N ALA A 155 9.14 5.66 10.38
CA ALA A 155 8.38 4.43 10.55
C ALA A 155 8.85 3.34 9.57
N PRO A 156 8.82 2.06 9.94
CA PRO A 156 9.16 0.97 9.04
C PRO A 156 8.33 1.02 7.76
N ILE A 157 8.93 0.69 6.60
CA ILE A 157 8.24 0.62 5.31
C ILE A 157 8.43 -0.79 4.76
N ILE A 158 7.33 -1.47 4.49
CA ILE A 158 7.27 -2.67 3.67
C ILE A 158 6.95 -2.19 2.26
N ALA A 159 7.82 -2.48 1.29
CA ALA A 159 7.64 -2.04 -0.08
C ALA A 159 7.41 -3.24 -1.00
N SER A 160 6.40 -3.17 -1.86
CA SER A 160 6.02 -4.21 -2.81
C SER A 160 5.79 -3.63 -4.20
N VAL A 161 6.21 -4.39 -5.22
CA VAL A 161 5.97 -4.09 -6.63
C VAL A 161 5.27 -5.25 -7.32
N ASP A 162 4.53 -4.96 -8.38
CA ASP A 162 3.90 -5.98 -9.21
C ASP A 162 4.89 -6.49 -10.26
N VAL A 163 5.17 -7.80 -10.23
CA VAL A 163 6.21 -8.45 -11.03
C VAL A 163 5.63 -9.56 -11.91
N GLN A 164 6.06 -9.61 -13.16
CA GLN A 164 5.75 -10.70 -14.08
C GLN A 164 6.63 -11.93 -13.82
N GLY A 165 6.24 -13.09 -14.34
CA GLY A 165 6.96 -14.34 -14.09
C GLY A 165 8.39 -14.40 -14.64
N ASP A 166 8.75 -13.48 -15.53
CA ASP A 166 10.10 -13.33 -16.10
C ASP A 166 11.00 -12.36 -15.30
N GLY A 167 10.45 -11.72 -14.26
CA GLY A 167 11.14 -10.73 -13.45
C GLY A 167 11.00 -9.29 -13.93
N GLY A 168 10.27 -9.04 -15.01
CA GLY A 168 9.88 -7.70 -15.45
C GLY A 168 8.84 -7.10 -14.54
N LEU A 169 8.84 -5.77 -14.36
CA LEU A 169 7.74 -5.08 -13.65
C LEU A 169 6.47 -5.05 -14.49
N ALA A 170 5.31 -5.01 -13.85
CA ALA A 170 4.01 -5.11 -14.51
C ALA A 170 3.75 -4.01 -15.55
N SER A 171 4.38 -2.84 -15.43
CA SER A 171 4.35 -1.76 -16.43
C SER A 171 5.06 -2.10 -17.75
N GLY A 172 5.87 -3.18 -17.78
CA GLY A 172 6.78 -3.47 -18.88
C GLY A 172 8.06 -2.61 -18.90
N ARG A 173 8.28 -1.78 -17.87
CA ARG A 173 9.48 -0.95 -17.72
C ARG A 173 10.21 -1.30 -16.41
N GLY A 174 11.46 -1.71 -16.53
CA GLY A 174 12.29 -2.08 -15.40
C GLY A 174 12.09 -3.52 -14.94
N THR A 175 12.88 -3.89 -13.97
CA THR A 175 13.00 -5.25 -13.46
C THR A 175 12.80 -5.30 -11.94
N TRP A 176 12.51 -6.48 -11.43
CA TRP A 176 12.45 -6.76 -10.00
C TRP A 176 13.76 -6.38 -9.29
N ARG A 177 14.92 -6.67 -9.90
CA ARG A 177 16.22 -6.32 -9.33
C ARG A 177 16.38 -4.81 -9.13
N GLU A 178 16.05 -3.99 -10.14
CA GLU A 178 16.08 -2.53 -10.04
C GLU A 178 15.15 -2.03 -8.93
N ALA A 179 13.98 -2.63 -8.78
CA ALA A 179 13.05 -2.26 -7.69
C ALA A 179 13.64 -2.59 -6.31
N VAL A 180 14.31 -3.75 -6.15
CA VAL A 180 14.98 -4.13 -4.88
C VAL A 180 16.11 -3.16 -4.55
N GLU A 181 16.91 -2.77 -5.54
CA GLU A 181 17.98 -1.77 -5.36
C GLU A 181 17.41 -0.44 -4.87
N VAL A 182 16.31 0.03 -5.46
CA VAL A 182 15.58 1.23 -5.00
C VAL A 182 15.05 1.06 -3.58
N MET A 183 14.44 -0.09 -3.24
CA MET A 183 13.95 -0.37 -1.90
C MET A 183 15.08 -0.30 -0.86
N ALA A 184 16.23 -0.89 -1.18
CA ALA A 184 17.41 -0.88 -0.30
C ALA A 184 18.00 0.54 -0.16
N GLU A 185 18.17 1.26 -1.28
CA GLU A 185 18.74 2.61 -1.29
C GLU A 185 17.91 3.60 -0.47
N TYR A 186 16.57 3.50 -0.56
CA TYR A 186 15.65 4.43 0.10
C TYR A 186 15.07 3.90 1.41
N GLY A 187 15.69 2.86 1.98
CA GLY A 187 15.46 2.45 3.37
C GLY A 187 14.14 1.74 3.62
N ALA A 188 13.65 0.94 2.67
CA ALA A 188 12.59 -0.02 2.96
C ALA A 188 13.10 -1.07 3.96
N ALA A 189 12.31 -1.37 4.99
CA ALA A 189 12.63 -2.40 5.97
C ALA A 189 12.41 -3.82 5.42
N VAL A 190 11.47 -3.96 4.48
CA VAL A 190 11.15 -5.21 3.80
C VAL A 190 10.93 -4.93 2.31
N ALA A 191 11.58 -5.73 1.46
CA ALA A 191 11.35 -5.75 0.01
C ALA A 191 10.44 -6.94 -0.35
N GLY A 192 9.41 -6.68 -1.14
CA GLY A 192 8.42 -7.68 -1.55
C GLY A 192 7.89 -7.47 -2.95
N PHE A 193 7.16 -8.46 -3.44
CA PHE A 193 6.50 -8.38 -4.74
C PHE A 193 5.14 -9.09 -4.71
N SER A 194 4.22 -8.63 -5.57
CA SER A 194 3.00 -9.33 -5.97
C SER A 194 3.18 -9.91 -7.37
N THR A 195 2.70 -11.12 -7.60
CA THR A 195 2.80 -11.76 -8.92
C THR A 195 1.68 -12.76 -9.15
N LEU A 196 1.30 -12.92 -10.42
CA LEU A 196 0.44 -14.01 -10.90
C LEU A 196 1.26 -15.19 -11.46
N ALA A 197 2.57 -15.19 -11.25
CA ALA A 197 3.47 -16.25 -11.66
C ALA A 197 3.21 -17.56 -10.89
N THR A 198 3.70 -18.67 -11.43
CA THR A 198 3.66 -19.95 -10.72
C THR A 198 4.50 -19.93 -9.45
N PRO A 199 4.22 -20.79 -8.46
CA PRO A 199 5.02 -20.86 -7.23
C PRO A 199 6.52 -21.07 -7.46
N ASP A 200 6.90 -21.83 -8.49
CA ASP A 200 8.33 -22.07 -8.81
C ASP A 200 8.99 -20.81 -9.38
N GLN A 201 8.30 -20.06 -10.25
CA GLN A 201 8.78 -18.77 -10.74
C GLN A 201 8.88 -17.74 -9.58
N ALA A 202 7.87 -17.68 -8.72
CA ALA A 202 7.88 -16.79 -7.55
C ALA A 202 9.06 -17.10 -6.61
N ARG A 203 9.38 -18.39 -6.42
CA ARG A 203 10.57 -18.80 -5.65
C ARG A 203 11.85 -18.28 -6.27
N GLY A 204 12.01 -18.44 -7.59
CA GLY A 204 13.17 -17.91 -8.32
C GLY A 204 13.32 -16.39 -8.20
N LEU A 205 12.22 -15.65 -8.23
CA LEU A 205 12.21 -14.20 -8.00
C LEU A 205 12.68 -13.84 -6.57
N ALA A 206 12.18 -14.56 -5.57
CA ALA A 206 12.57 -14.35 -4.17
C ALA A 206 14.05 -14.66 -3.93
N ASP A 207 14.57 -15.72 -4.54
CA ASP A 207 16.01 -16.09 -4.41
C ASP A 207 16.90 -15.04 -5.08
N ALA A 208 16.53 -14.54 -6.27
CA ALA A 208 17.26 -13.47 -6.95
C ALA A 208 17.35 -12.17 -6.14
N ALA A 209 16.34 -11.85 -5.32
CA ALA A 209 16.35 -10.68 -4.45
C ALA A 209 17.32 -10.81 -3.26
N ARG A 210 17.59 -12.03 -2.81
CA ARG A 210 18.53 -12.28 -1.68
C ARG A 210 20.00 -12.12 -2.07
N GLU A 211 20.28 -12.11 -3.35
CA GLU A 211 21.64 -11.95 -3.89
C GLU A 211 21.99 -10.46 -4.14
N THR A 212 21.03 -9.56 -3.98
CA THR A 212 21.21 -8.10 -4.12
C THR A 212 21.38 -7.46 -2.74
#